data_2ef448c2c9af70cd98bd6a549a882647
#
_entry.id   2ef448c2c9af70cd98bd6a549a882647
#
_cell.length_a   1.000
_cell.length_b   1.000
_cell.length_c   1.000
_cell.angle_alpha   90.00
_cell.angle_beta   90.00
_cell.angle_gamma   90.00
#
_symmetry.space_group_name_H-M   'P 1'
#
loop_
_entity.id
_entity.type
_entity.pdbx_description
1 polymer ?
#
loop_
_entity_poly.entity_id
_entity_poly.type
_entity_poly.pdbx_seq_one_letter_code
_entity_poly.pdbx_strand_id
1 'polypeptide(L)'
;LMKEKSSANIIDSGYSYSGQTFDVEKIVADIEEHTCAYFTPVDIKAGEYPVLTSIYDLGFSKLYSDVRADSCANGTGLLAGKTGKQVFDERVTIYEDRNPESCFSEPFFDDEGVVNKEYRNIIFDRGVFRSPLASKTDAKKYDIPVTGSAVSSYDGVPQTGISQVRVESSGKTIKELTKGEDCVYIVMCSGGDTTPDGNFATPVQV
;
A
#
# COMPACT_ATOMS: atom_id res chain seq x y z
N LEU A 1 -17.45 -7.19 -17.25
CA LEU A 1 -17.54 -6.11 -18.24
C LEU A 1 -19.00 -5.69 -18.39
N MET A 2 -19.31 -4.45 -18.08
CA MET A 2 -20.65 -3.88 -18.21
C MET A 2 -20.62 -2.69 -19.16
N LYS A 3 -21.70 -2.49 -19.90
CA LYS A 3 -21.86 -1.37 -20.82
C LYS A 3 -23.21 -0.70 -20.59
N GLU A 4 -23.18 0.60 -20.37
CA GLU A 4 -24.40 1.41 -20.34
C GLU A 4 -25.04 1.43 -21.72
N LYS A 5 -26.36 1.22 -21.80
CA LYS A 5 -27.07 1.09 -23.09
C LYS A 5 -27.02 2.36 -23.96
N SER A 6 -26.91 3.52 -23.35
CA SER A 6 -26.91 4.83 -24.01
C SER A 6 -25.53 5.46 -24.19
N SER A 7 -24.46 4.82 -23.69
CA SER A 7 -23.12 5.35 -23.68
C SER A 7 -22.13 4.47 -24.45
N ALA A 8 -21.08 5.06 -24.98
CA ALA A 8 -19.93 4.34 -25.52
C ALA A 8 -18.99 3.82 -24.41
N ASN A 9 -19.24 4.21 -23.16
CA ASN A 9 -18.39 3.83 -22.03
C ASN A 9 -18.56 2.34 -21.73
N ILE A 10 -17.44 1.67 -21.55
CA ILE A 10 -17.36 0.29 -21.11
C ILE A 10 -16.79 0.34 -19.70
N ILE A 11 -17.52 -0.24 -18.75
CA ILE A 11 -17.06 -0.40 -17.38
C ILE A 11 -16.41 -1.78 -17.28
N ASP A 12 -15.14 -1.79 -16.94
CA ASP A 12 -14.38 -3.00 -16.66
C ASP A 12 -14.04 -2.99 -15.17
N SER A 13 -14.53 -4.00 -14.47
CA SER A 13 -14.26 -4.19 -13.03
C SER A 13 -13.61 -5.54 -12.85
N GLY A 14 -12.47 -5.53 -12.17
CA GLY A 14 -11.71 -6.73 -11.84
C GLY A 14 -11.61 -6.92 -10.34
N TYR A 15 -11.62 -8.17 -9.91
CA TYR A 15 -11.40 -8.55 -8.52
C TYR A 15 -10.29 -9.60 -8.46
N SER A 16 -9.30 -9.38 -7.59
CA SER A 16 -8.23 -10.34 -7.34
C SER A 16 -8.29 -10.79 -5.89
N TYR A 17 -8.34 -12.09 -5.69
CA TYR A 17 -8.37 -12.68 -4.36
C TYR A 17 -7.33 -13.79 -4.26
N SER A 18 -6.60 -13.80 -3.15
CA SER A 18 -5.70 -14.91 -2.78
C SER A 18 -6.01 -15.36 -1.34
N GLY A 19 -6.21 -16.67 -1.15
CA GLY A 19 -6.55 -17.22 0.15
C GLY A 19 -6.79 -18.72 0.09
N GLN A 20 -6.98 -19.34 1.24
CA GLN A 20 -7.25 -20.77 1.35
C GLN A 20 -8.71 -21.15 1.04
N THR A 21 -9.62 -20.21 1.22
CA THR A 21 -11.05 -20.40 1.00
C THR A 21 -11.62 -19.24 0.21
N PHE A 22 -12.59 -19.51 -0.65
CA PHE A 22 -13.28 -18.51 -1.47
C PHE A 22 -14.75 -18.45 -1.07
N ASP A 23 -15.22 -17.27 -0.72
CA ASP A 23 -16.64 -16.95 -0.63
C ASP A 23 -17.07 -16.31 -1.95
N VAL A 24 -17.54 -17.14 -2.87
CA VAL A 24 -17.91 -16.69 -4.22
C VAL A 24 -19.11 -15.75 -4.18
N GLU A 25 -20.08 -15.98 -3.30
CA GLU A 25 -21.29 -15.14 -3.19
C GLU A 25 -20.91 -13.74 -2.72
N LYS A 26 -20.02 -13.63 -1.73
CA LYS A 26 -19.50 -12.34 -1.28
C LYS A 26 -18.71 -11.62 -2.37
N ILE A 27 -17.82 -12.33 -3.08
CA ILE A 27 -17.03 -11.74 -4.17
C ILE A 27 -17.93 -11.19 -5.27
N VAL A 28 -18.98 -11.93 -5.66
CA VAL A 28 -19.95 -11.47 -6.66
C VAL A 28 -20.70 -10.24 -6.16
N ALA A 29 -21.17 -10.24 -4.92
CA ALA A 29 -21.85 -9.10 -4.33
C ALA A 29 -20.97 -7.83 -4.29
N ASP A 30 -19.70 -7.97 -3.89
CA ASP A 30 -18.75 -6.85 -3.88
C ASP A 30 -18.51 -6.30 -5.31
N ILE A 31 -18.38 -7.15 -6.31
CA ILE A 31 -18.25 -6.74 -7.72
C ILE A 31 -19.51 -6.03 -8.21
N GLU A 32 -20.68 -6.54 -7.90
CA GLU A 32 -21.96 -5.94 -8.28
C GLU A 32 -22.12 -4.55 -7.64
N GLU A 33 -21.84 -4.41 -6.35
CA GLU A 33 -21.89 -3.14 -5.63
C GLU A 33 -20.97 -2.10 -6.28
N HIS A 34 -19.68 -2.44 -6.46
CA HIS A 34 -18.72 -1.54 -7.08
C HIS A 34 -19.09 -1.16 -8.51
N THR A 35 -19.61 -2.11 -9.29
CA THR A 35 -19.98 -1.84 -10.68
C THR A 35 -21.25 -0.97 -10.76
N CYS A 36 -22.22 -1.19 -9.88
CA CYS A 36 -23.45 -0.39 -9.83
C CYS A 36 -23.18 1.06 -9.40
N ALA A 37 -22.16 1.30 -8.57
CA ALA A 37 -21.77 2.64 -8.16
C ALA A 37 -21.42 3.55 -9.35
N TYR A 38 -20.86 3.02 -10.44
CA TYR A 38 -20.56 3.77 -11.66
C TYR A 38 -21.78 4.41 -12.33
N PHE A 39 -22.97 3.88 -12.09
CA PHE A 39 -24.21 4.39 -12.67
C PHE A 39 -24.88 5.46 -11.81
N THR A 40 -24.31 5.78 -10.67
CA THR A 40 -24.83 6.78 -9.73
C THR A 40 -23.81 7.91 -9.56
N PRO A 41 -23.74 8.86 -10.50
CA PRO A 41 -22.78 9.95 -10.41
C PRO A 41 -23.05 10.81 -9.18
N VAL A 42 -22.00 11.16 -8.46
CA VAL A 42 -22.03 12.04 -7.28
C VAL A 42 -21.26 13.31 -7.60
N ASP A 43 -21.84 14.46 -7.29
CA ASP A 43 -21.18 15.76 -7.43
C ASP A 43 -20.41 16.08 -6.14
N ILE A 44 -19.08 15.91 -6.18
CA ILE A 44 -18.20 16.20 -5.06
C ILE A 44 -17.70 17.63 -5.17
N LYS A 45 -18.02 18.44 -4.19
CA LYS A 45 -17.55 19.84 -4.10
C LYS A 45 -16.08 19.84 -3.64
N ALA A 46 -15.34 20.89 -4.03
CA ALA A 46 -13.99 21.09 -3.51
C ALA A 46 -14.04 21.29 -1.98
N GLY A 47 -13.22 20.53 -1.25
CA GLY A 47 -13.19 20.55 0.22
C GLY A 47 -12.25 19.51 0.79
N GLU A 48 -12.22 19.41 2.11
CA GLU A 48 -11.51 18.38 2.86
C GLU A 48 -12.49 17.28 3.26
N TYR A 49 -12.14 16.04 2.96
CA TYR A 49 -12.96 14.87 3.24
C TYR A 49 -12.13 13.78 3.92
N PRO A 50 -12.73 12.96 4.79
CA PRO A 50 -12.15 11.68 5.15
C PRO A 50 -11.98 10.84 3.87
N VAL A 51 -10.81 10.26 3.69
CA VAL A 51 -10.50 9.45 2.49
C VAL A 51 -10.21 8.02 2.91
N LEU A 52 -10.86 7.08 2.23
CA LEU A 52 -10.54 5.67 2.28
C LEU A 52 -9.78 5.30 1.01
N THR A 53 -8.65 4.64 1.16
CA THR A 53 -7.78 4.25 0.05
C THR A 53 -7.03 2.98 0.37
N SER A 54 -6.58 2.27 -0.65
CA SER A 54 -5.69 1.11 -0.50
C SER A 54 -4.26 1.58 -0.27
N ILE A 55 -3.51 0.84 0.55
CA ILE A 55 -2.07 1.08 0.71
C ILE A 55 -1.28 0.81 -0.60
N TYR A 56 -1.88 0.14 -1.55
CA TYR A 56 -1.30 -0.12 -2.87
C TYR A 56 -1.60 0.97 -3.90
N ASP A 57 -2.36 1.99 -3.53
CA ASP A 57 -2.66 3.10 -4.42
C ASP A 57 -1.42 3.94 -4.73
N LEU A 58 -1.42 4.58 -5.89
CA LEU A 58 -0.32 5.41 -6.37
C LEU A 58 0.09 6.52 -5.39
N GLY A 59 -0.85 6.99 -4.54
CA GLY A 59 -0.56 7.95 -3.47
C GLY A 59 0.51 7.48 -2.49
N PHE A 60 0.70 6.16 -2.33
CA PHE A 60 1.74 5.58 -1.49
C PHE A 60 3.05 5.31 -2.21
N SER A 61 3.14 5.48 -3.54
CA SER A 61 4.36 5.22 -4.32
C SER A 61 5.56 6.03 -3.81
N LYS A 62 5.32 7.27 -3.38
CA LYS A 62 6.35 8.13 -2.77
C LYS A 62 6.84 7.55 -1.44
N LEU A 63 5.93 7.06 -0.59
CA LEU A 63 6.31 6.40 0.66
C LEU A 63 7.21 5.19 0.40
N TYR A 64 6.86 4.37 -0.59
CA TYR A 64 7.65 3.19 -0.96
C TYR A 64 9.04 3.53 -1.50
N SER A 65 9.16 4.65 -2.18
CA SER A 65 10.46 5.20 -2.58
C SER A 65 11.26 5.72 -1.38
N ASP A 66 10.60 6.40 -0.46
CA ASP A 66 11.26 7.12 0.64
C ASP A 66 11.71 6.21 1.79
N VAL A 67 11.09 5.04 1.96
CA VAL A 67 11.53 4.06 2.98
C VAL A 67 12.82 3.32 2.60
N ARG A 68 13.31 3.45 1.37
CA ARG A 68 14.52 2.76 0.92
C ARG A 68 15.78 3.35 1.55
N ALA A 69 16.76 2.49 1.79
CA ALA A 69 18.05 2.87 2.38
C ALA A 69 18.78 3.96 1.58
N ASP A 70 18.78 3.85 0.25
CA ASP A 70 19.42 4.82 -0.64
C ASP A 70 18.77 6.21 -0.56
N SER A 71 17.43 6.27 -0.56
CA SER A 71 16.69 7.53 -0.42
C SER A 71 16.94 8.20 0.94
N CYS A 72 16.96 7.41 2.01
CA CYS A 72 17.24 7.92 3.34
C CYS A 72 18.68 8.41 3.50
N ALA A 73 19.66 7.66 2.98
CA ALA A 73 21.09 7.99 3.10
C ALA A 73 21.48 9.20 2.24
N ASN A 74 20.91 9.31 1.04
CA ASN A 74 21.20 10.43 0.14
C ASN A 74 20.41 11.71 0.47
N GLY A 75 19.49 11.66 1.43
CA GLY A 75 18.68 12.81 1.83
C GLY A 75 17.61 13.20 0.80
N THR A 76 17.29 12.32 -0.15
CA THR A 76 16.33 12.60 -1.23
C THR A 76 14.88 12.28 -0.88
N GLY A 77 14.67 11.46 0.17
CA GLY A 77 13.34 11.06 0.64
C GLY A 77 12.85 11.88 1.84
N LEU A 78 11.55 11.95 2.03
CA LEU A 78 10.89 12.60 3.17
C LEU A 78 11.24 11.96 4.52
N LEU A 79 11.74 10.72 4.51
CA LEU A 79 12.10 9.96 5.69
C LEU A 79 13.59 10.07 6.08
N ALA A 80 14.39 10.81 5.31
CA ALA A 80 15.78 11.05 5.62
C ALA A 80 15.95 11.67 7.01
N GLY A 81 16.79 11.05 7.85
CA GLY A 81 17.03 11.49 9.22
C GLY A 81 15.84 11.33 10.17
N LYS A 82 14.82 10.55 9.80
CA LYS A 82 13.62 10.32 10.62
C LYS A 82 13.55 8.95 11.28
N THR A 83 14.58 8.12 11.13
CA THR A 83 14.65 6.84 11.86
C THR A 83 14.50 7.07 13.36
N GLY A 84 13.62 6.33 13.99
CA GLY A 84 13.27 6.46 15.41
C GLY A 84 12.33 7.62 15.73
N LYS A 85 11.86 8.40 14.73
CA LYS A 85 10.95 9.53 14.97
C LYS A 85 9.52 9.17 14.58
N GLN A 86 8.57 9.84 15.25
CA GLN A 86 7.16 9.81 14.91
C GLN A 86 6.93 10.51 13.57
N VAL A 87 6.33 9.83 12.60
CA VAL A 87 6.00 10.36 11.26
C VAL A 87 4.55 10.17 10.88
N PHE A 88 3.88 9.21 11.50
CA PHE A 88 2.45 8.98 11.40
C PHE A 88 1.77 9.02 12.76
N ASP A 89 0.45 9.01 12.78
CA ASP A 89 -0.34 8.83 13.98
C ASP A 89 0.01 7.49 14.68
N GLU A 90 -0.04 7.47 16.01
CA GLU A 90 0.29 6.28 16.81
C GLU A 90 -0.59 5.05 16.53
N ARG A 91 -1.74 5.24 15.87
CA ARG A 91 -2.62 4.15 15.43
C ARG A 91 -2.12 3.43 14.19
N VAL A 92 -1.07 3.94 13.53
CA VAL A 92 -0.58 3.42 12.25
C VAL A 92 0.63 2.52 12.47
N THR A 93 0.48 1.24 12.19
CA THR A 93 1.58 0.27 12.09
C THR A 93 1.60 -0.29 10.67
N ILE A 94 2.74 -0.19 9.99
CA ILE A 94 2.95 -0.67 8.62
C ILE A 94 4.12 -1.64 8.63
N TYR A 95 3.93 -2.80 7.99
CA TYR A 95 4.94 -3.85 7.94
C TYR A 95 4.86 -4.64 6.63
N GLU A 96 5.95 -5.29 6.25
CA GLU A 96 5.95 -6.35 5.25
C GLU A 96 5.59 -7.67 5.95
N ASP A 97 4.67 -8.44 5.36
CA ASP A 97 4.24 -9.74 5.89
C ASP A 97 4.56 -10.86 4.90
N ARG A 98 5.43 -11.77 5.28
CA ARG A 98 5.77 -12.98 4.52
C ARG A 98 5.37 -14.26 5.26
N ASN A 99 4.42 -14.17 6.19
CA ASN A 99 3.94 -15.32 6.92
C ASN A 99 3.24 -16.30 5.97
N PRO A 100 3.71 -17.55 5.85
CA PRO A 100 3.13 -18.54 4.93
C PRO A 100 1.67 -18.90 5.25
N GLU A 101 1.18 -18.56 6.43
CA GLU A 101 -0.23 -18.76 6.78
C GLU A 101 -1.15 -17.64 6.27
N SER A 102 -0.61 -16.46 5.96
CA SER A 102 -1.35 -15.28 5.53
C SER A 102 -0.92 -14.74 4.16
N CYS A 103 0.28 -15.07 3.71
CA CYS A 103 0.83 -14.64 2.43
C CYS A 103 1.02 -15.85 1.51
N PHE A 104 0.17 -15.97 0.49
CA PHE A 104 0.16 -17.12 -0.43
C PHE A 104 0.82 -16.82 -1.78
N SER A 105 1.15 -15.57 -2.05
CA SER A 105 1.70 -15.14 -3.34
C SER A 105 3.21 -15.02 -3.34
N GLU A 106 3.84 -15.05 -2.16
CA GLU A 106 5.29 -14.91 -2.05
C GLU A 106 5.89 -15.89 -1.04
N PRO A 107 7.19 -16.24 -1.20
CA PRO A 107 7.87 -17.09 -0.26
C PRO A 107 8.08 -16.40 1.10
N PHE A 108 8.30 -17.18 2.13
CA PHE A 108 8.54 -16.69 3.50
C PHE A 108 9.93 -16.04 3.70
N PHE A 109 10.71 -15.93 2.64
CA PHE A 109 12.02 -15.29 2.58
C PHE A 109 12.05 -14.27 1.43
N ASP A 110 12.97 -13.31 1.48
CA ASP A 110 13.21 -12.38 0.38
C ASP A 110 14.12 -13.01 -0.71
N ASP A 111 14.36 -12.29 -1.81
CA ASP A 111 15.15 -12.80 -2.93
C ASP A 111 16.65 -12.95 -2.63
N GLU A 112 17.10 -12.59 -1.44
CA GLU A 112 18.43 -12.90 -0.90
C GLU A 112 18.41 -14.03 0.16
N GLY A 113 17.24 -14.67 0.37
CA GLY A 113 17.06 -15.75 1.33
C GLY A 113 17.02 -15.29 2.79
N VAL A 114 16.70 -14.03 3.04
CA VAL A 114 16.54 -13.50 4.41
C VAL A 114 15.17 -13.84 4.95
N VAL A 115 15.13 -14.42 6.15
CA VAL A 115 13.89 -14.72 6.89
C VAL A 115 13.82 -13.77 8.09
N ASN A 116 12.79 -12.96 8.17
CA ASN A 116 12.54 -12.10 9.31
C ASN A 116 11.92 -12.87 10.48
N LYS A 117 12.15 -12.40 11.71
CA LYS A 117 11.48 -12.93 12.88
C LYS A 117 9.95 -12.81 12.71
N GLU A 118 9.24 -13.89 13.03
CA GLU A 118 7.79 -13.97 12.85
C GLU A 118 7.33 -13.63 11.42
N TYR A 119 8.24 -13.79 10.44
CA TYR A 119 8.02 -13.48 9.01
C TYR A 119 7.62 -12.02 8.74
N ARG A 120 7.92 -11.09 9.66
CA ARG A 120 7.55 -9.68 9.55
C ARG A 120 8.75 -8.75 9.61
N ASN A 121 8.69 -7.71 8.79
CA ASN A 121 9.57 -6.56 8.87
C ASN A 121 8.72 -5.31 9.17
N ILE A 122 8.83 -4.77 10.38
CA ILE A 122 8.05 -3.60 10.80
C ILE A 122 8.75 -2.34 10.29
N ILE A 123 8.10 -1.63 9.38
CA ILE A 123 8.60 -0.38 8.79
C ILE A 123 8.22 0.80 9.69
N PHE A 124 6.94 0.86 10.07
CA PHE A 124 6.43 1.85 11.02
C PHE A 124 5.73 1.13 12.17
N ASP A 125 6.15 1.40 13.37
CA ASP A 125 5.54 0.86 14.58
C ASP A 125 4.87 1.98 15.37
N ARG A 126 3.55 1.95 15.44
CA ARG A 126 2.75 3.00 16.07
C ARG A 126 3.19 4.40 15.61
N GLY A 127 3.28 4.54 14.29
CA GLY A 127 3.68 5.78 13.62
C GLY A 127 5.17 6.12 13.65
N VAL A 128 6.01 5.39 14.39
CA VAL A 128 7.45 5.60 14.46
C VAL A 128 8.16 4.87 13.32
N PHE A 129 8.91 5.57 12.50
CA PHE A 129 9.75 4.98 11.47
C PHE A 129 10.90 4.20 12.08
N ARG A 130 10.93 2.89 11.89
CA ARG A 130 11.88 1.99 12.57
C ARG A 130 13.23 1.93 11.90
N SER A 131 13.25 1.63 10.60
CA SER A 131 14.48 1.52 9.82
C SER A 131 14.17 1.67 8.34
N PRO A 132 15.10 2.23 7.54
CA PRO A 132 15.05 2.11 6.10
C PRO A 132 15.06 0.64 5.67
N LEU A 133 14.39 0.35 4.55
CA LEU A 133 14.46 -0.96 3.91
C LEU A 133 15.81 -1.16 3.24
N ALA A 134 16.42 -2.33 3.42
CA ALA A 134 17.73 -2.63 2.90
C ALA A 134 17.90 -4.09 2.48
N SER A 135 18.37 -4.31 1.24
CA SER A 135 19.00 -5.54 0.81
C SER A 135 20.34 -5.74 1.56
N LYS A 136 20.96 -6.91 1.44
CA LYS A 136 22.31 -7.15 2.00
C LYS A 136 23.35 -6.16 1.47
N THR A 137 23.23 -5.81 0.18
CA THR A 137 24.15 -4.84 -0.46
C THR A 137 23.98 -3.45 0.13
N ASP A 138 22.74 -2.96 0.24
CA ASP A 138 22.47 -1.64 0.80
C ASP A 138 22.74 -1.58 2.31
N ALA A 139 22.41 -2.62 3.03
CA ALA A 139 22.71 -2.74 4.45
C ALA A 139 24.22 -2.58 4.73
N LYS A 140 25.05 -3.27 3.93
CA LYS A 140 26.52 -3.16 4.02
C LYS A 140 27.02 -1.77 3.60
N LYS A 141 26.44 -1.20 2.53
CA LYS A 141 26.85 0.10 1.97
C LYS A 141 26.59 1.26 2.94
N TYR A 142 25.45 1.21 3.62
CA TYR A 142 24.97 2.30 4.48
C TYR A 142 25.12 2.02 5.99
N ASP A 143 25.72 0.89 6.35
CA ASP A 143 25.94 0.45 7.73
C ASP A 143 24.64 0.42 8.56
N ILE A 144 23.62 -0.23 8.00
CA ILE A 144 22.30 -0.41 8.62
C ILE A 144 21.91 -1.91 8.64
N PRO A 145 20.94 -2.32 9.46
CA PRO A 145 20.48 -3.70 9.49
C PRO A 145 19.89 -4.15 8.14
N VAL A 146 20.10 -5.42 7.80
CA VAL A 146 19.37 -6.10 6.72
C VAL A 146 17.92 -6.26 7.14
N THR A 147 16.98 -5.89 6.28
CA THR A 147 15.54 -5.90 6.61
C THR A 147 14.74 -7.02 5.95
N GLY A 148 15.38 -7.85 5.10
CA GLY A 148 14.68 -8.90 4.36
C GLY A 148 13.72 -8.32 3.31
N SER A 149 14.13 -7.22 2.70
CA SER A 149 13.33 -6.47 1.71
C SER A 149 14.03 -6.45 0.35
N ALA A 150 14.70 -7.54 -0.02
CA ALA A 150 15.30 -7.68 -1.33
C ALA A 150 14.28 -8.22 -2.32
N VAL A 151 14.26 -7.63 -3.52
CA VAL A 151 13.45 -8.07 -4.66
C VAL A 151 14.32 -8.13 -5.91
N SER A 152 14.06 -9.10 -6.79
CA SER A 152 14.74 -9.24 -8.07
C SER A 152 13.80 -9.67 -9.19
N SER A 153 14.17 -9.36 -10.43
CA SER A 153 13.65 -10.07 -11.59
C SER A 153 14.29 -11.47 -11.67
N TYR A 154 13.72 -12.34 -12.50
CA TYR A 154 14.13 -13.75 -12.65
C TYR A 154 15.65 -13.96 -12.82
N ASP A 155 16.32 -13.07 -13.56
CA ASP A 155 17.76 -13.10 -13.86
C ASP A 155 18.51 -11.88 -13.32
N GLY A 156 17.85 -11.10 -12.48
CA GLY A 156 18.38 -9.85 -11.94
C GLY A 156 19.22 -10.03 -10.66
N VAL A 157 19.98 -9.00 -10.35
CA VAL A 157 20.63 -8.89 -9.05
C VAL A 157 19.61 -8.35 -8.04
N PRO A 158 19.42 -9.00 -6.87
CA PRO A 158 18.53 -8.50 -5.85
C PRO A 158 18.85 -7.06 -5.44
N GLN A 159 17.82 -6.25 -5.34
CA GLN A 159 17.90 -4.85 -4.93
C GLN A 159 16.91 -4.59 -3.80
N THR A 160 17.12 -3.51 -3.04
CA THR A 160 16.13 -3.08 -2.06
C THR A 160 14.83 -2.73 -2.73
N GLY A 161 13.77 -3.40 -2.32
CA GLY A 161 12.39 -3.17 -2.76
C GLY A 161 11.43 -3.23 -1.59
N ILE A 162 10.15 -3.27 -1.91
CA ILE A 162 9.08 -3.45 -0.94
C ILE A 162 8.08 -4.47 -1.48
N SER A 163 7.63 -5.37 -0.65
CA SER A 163 6.65 -6.37 -1.04
C SER A 163 5.71 -6.70 0.12
N GLN A 164 4.52 -7.18 -0.20
CA GLN A 164 3.55 -7.68 0.78
C GLN A 164 3.29 -6.74 1.96
N VAL A 165 3.14 -5.45 1.66
CA VAL A 165 2.88 -4.42 2.67
C VAL A 165 1.51 -4.62 3.28
N ARG A 166 1.45 -4.50 4.60
CA ARG A 166 0.22 -4.55 5.40
C ARG A 166 0.14 -3.36 6.33
N VAL A 167 -1.07 -2.91 6.56
CA VAL A 167 -1.40 -2.01 7.67
C VAL A 167 -2.07 -2.84 8.74
N GLU A 168 -1.66 -2.67 9.98
CA GLU A 168 -2.28 -3.38 11.09
C GLU A 168 -3.75 -2.97 11.23
N SER A 169 -4.64 -3.98 11.30
CA SER A 169 -6.06 -3.73 11.39
C SER A 169 -6.42 -3.14 12.76
N SER A 170 -7.21 -2.08 12.75
CA SER A 170 -7.81 -1.53 13.99
C SER A 170 -8.95 -2.39 14.53
N GLY A 171 -9.42 -3.38 13.76
CA GLY A 171 -10.62 -4.18 14.07
C GLY A 171 -11.93 -3.40 13.95
N LYS A 172 -11.89 -2.14 13.50
CA LYS A 172 -13.07 -1.28 13.33
C LYS A 172 -13.62 -1.38 11.91
N THR A 173 -14.92 -1.25 11.79
CA THR A 173 -15.60 -1.08 10.51
C THR A 173 -15.35 0.32 9.93
N ILE A 174 -15.57 0.47 8.64
CA ILE A 174 -15.48 1.78 7.95
C ILE A 174 -16.39 2.80 8.63
N LYS A 175 -17.62 2.42 8.96
CA LYS A 175 -18.60 3.29 9.65
C LYS A 175 -18.11 3.78 11.01
N GLU A 176 -17.39 2.94 11.74
CA GLU A 176 -16.80 3.33 13.03
C GLU A 176 -15.59 4.24 12.85
N LEU A 177 -14.79 4.03 11.79
CA LEU A 177 -13.64 4.87 11.49
C LEU A 177 -14.07 6.27 11.02
N THR A 178 -15.08 6.37 10.17
CA THR A 178 -15.62 7.62 9.66
C THR A 178 -16.62 8.28 10.62
N LYS A 179 -16.95 7.62 11.74
CA LYS A 179 -18.00 8.06 12.69
C LYS A 179 -19.35 8.27 12.03
N GLY A 180 -19.61 7.60 10.90
CA GLY A 180 -20.80 7.75 10.10
C GLY A 180 -20.88 9.04 9.27
N GLU A 181 -19.79 9.78 9.17
CA GLU A 181 -19.67 10.92 8.25
C GLU A 181 -19.43 10.44 6.81
N ASP A 182 -19.83 11.28 5.86
CA ASP A 182 -19.54 11.02 4.44
C ASP A 182 -18.03 10.98 4.22
N CYS A 183 -17.57 10.01 3.44
CA CYS A 183 -16.15 9.86 3.10
C CYS A 183 -15.98 9.58 1.60
N VAL A 184 -14.82 9.91 1.09
CA VAL A 184 -14.44 9.60 -0.29
C VAL A 184 -13.71 8.26 -0.30
N TYR A 185 -14.26 7.27 -0.99
CA TYR A 185 -13.59 6.00 -1.22
C TYR A 185 -12.89 6.00 -2.58
N ILE A 186 -11.56 5.99 -2.60
CA ILE A 186 -10.78 5.94 -3.83
C ILE A 186 -10.75 4.49 -4.31
N VAL A 187 -11.39 4.26 -5.46
CA VAL A 187 -11.41 2.95 -6.12
C VAL A 187 -10.17 2.76 -6.96
N MET A 188 -9.73 3.83 -7.66
CA MET A 188 -8.57 3.78 -8.53
C MET A 188 -7.95 5.18 -8.69
N CYS A 189 -6.62 5.24 -8.71
CA CYS A 189 -5.86 6.40 -9.16
C CYS A 189 -5.40 6.19 -10.61
N SER A 190 -5.62 7.18 -11.48
CA SER A 190 -5.23 7.11 -12.89
C SER A 190 -4.04 8.02 -13.19
N GLY A 191 -2.83 7.52 -12.92
CA GLY A 191 -1.62 8.32 -13.01
C GLY A 191 -1.44 9.23 -11.79
N GLY A 192 -0.67 10.28 -11.93
CA GLY A 192 -0.43 11.27 -10.87
C GLY A 192 1.04 11.60 -10.68
N ASP A 193 1.26 12.76 -10.08
CA ASP A 193 2.59 13.26 -9.75
C ASP A 193 2.72 13.53 -8.24
N THR A 194 3.89 13.22 -7.71
CA THR A 194 4.26 13.52 -6.33
C THR A 194 5.37 14.56 -6.33
N THR A 195 5.17 15.64 -5.60
CA THR A 195 6.23 16.63 -5.39
C THR A 195 7.26 16.16 -4.36
N PRO A 196 8.49 16.73 -4.35
CA PRO A 196 9.52 16.36 -3.36
C PRO A 196 9.08 16.52 -1.90
N ASP A 197 8.19 17.46 -1.61
CA ASP A 197 7.60 17.72 -0.29
C ASP A 197 6.40 16.82 0.05
N GLY A 198 6.03 15.89 -0.85
CA GLY A 198 5.04 14.84 -0.60
C GLY A 198 3.61 15.19 -0.98
N ASN A 199 3.37 16.34 -1.64
CA ASN A 199 2.05 16.59 -2.22
C ASN A 199 1.81 15.64 -3.39
N PHE A 200 0.61 15.15 -3.49
CA PHE A 200 0.19 14.24 -4.54
C PHE A 200 -1.06 14.76 -5.23
N ALA A 201 -1.06 14.74 -6.55
CA ALA A 201 -2.21 15.11 -7.36
C ALA A 201 -2.46 14.02 -8.41
N THR A 202 -3.68 13.50 -8.47
CA THR A 202 -4.08 12.45 -9.39
C THR A 202 -5.56 12.56 -9.76
N PRO A 203 -5.95 12.24 -10.99
CA PRO A 203 -7.33 11.88 -11.28
C PRO A 203 -7.71 10.60 -10.53
N VAL A 204 -8.85 10.60 -9.86
CA VAL A 204 -9.33 9.45 -9.09
C VAL A 204 -10.72 9.03 -9.57
N GLN A 205 -11.00 7.74 -9.45
CA GLN A 205 -12.36 7.20 -9.42
C GLN A 205 -12.74 6.98 -7.96
N VAL A 206 -13.87 7.50 -7.58
CA VAL A 206 -14.42 7.46 -6.21
C VAL A 206 -15.84 6.95 -6.23
#